data_ddec47f6e23657f66783a353bcd3d0ef
#
_entry.id   ddec47f6e23657f66783a353bcd3d0ef
#
_cell.length_a   1.000
_cell.length_b   1.000
_cell.length_c   1.000
_cell.angle_alpha   90.00
_cell.angle_beta   90.00
_cell.angle_gamma   90.00
#
_symmetry.space_group_name_H-M   'P 1'
#
loop_
_entity.id
_entity.type
_entity.pdbx_description
1 polymer ?
#
loop_
_entity_poly.entity_id
_entity_poly.type
_entity_poly.pdbx_seq_one_letter_code
_entity_poly.pdbx_strand_id
1 'polypeptide(L)'
;MEEFSEKETTVGVAFIDVNGLKEINDRFGHEAGDQLLQTGAAIMQSSVPEGNLYRVGGDEFVIICPDVEEAEFRDIIQKLKDTFNREECKAAVGYEWTHSCRNLKAIIRSADQKMYEDKEQFYQQHAEAGRYRH
;
A
#
# COMPACT_ATOMS: atom_id res chain seq x y z
N MET A 1 2.77 -9.76 -24.27
CA MET A 1 1.85 -10.28 -24.86
C MET A 1 0.91 -9.43 -25.54
N GLU A 2 0.74 -9.63 -26.80
CA GLU A 2 -0.12 -8.82 -27.54
C GLU A 2 -1.53 -8.94 -27.17
N GLU A 3 -1.96 -10.15 -26.88
CA GLU A 3 -3.32 -10.36 -26.45
C GLU A 3 -3.64 -9.56 -25.23
N PHE A 4 -2.71 -9.53 -24.28
CA PHE A 4 -2.93 -8.85 -23.04
C PHE A 4 -3.09 -7.36 -23.27
N SER A 5 -2.25 -6.78 -24.11
CA SER A 5 -2.33 -5.34 -24.31
C SER A 5 -3.51 -4.95 -25.16
N GLU A 6 -4.00 -5.84 -26.01
CA GLU A 6 -5.12 -5.49 -26.85
C GLU A 6 -6.44 -5.59 -26.12
N LYS A 7 -6.53 -6.44 -25.12
CA LYS A 7 -7.76 -6.56 -24.38
C LYS A 7 -7.88 -5.48 -23.36
N GLU A 8 -9.09 -5.10 -23.10
CA GLU A 8 -9.34 -4.12 -22.06
C GLU A 8 -9.37 -4.83 -20.75
N THR A 9 -8.22 -5.19 -20.26
CA THR A 9 -8.12 -5.91 -19.00
C THR A 9 -8.10 -4.93 -17.85
N THR A 10 -8.96 -5.16 -16.89
CA THR A 10 -9.02 -4.31 -15.70
C THR A 10 -7.81 -4.58 -14.82
N VAL A 11 -7.43 -3.59 -14.05
CA VAL A 11 -6.33 -3.75 -13.12
C VAL A 11 -6.47 -2.76 -11.97
N GLY A 12 -6.19 -3.23 -10.76
CA GLY A 12 -6.11 -2.39 -9.60
C GLY A 12 -4.68 -2.35 -9.11
N VAL A 13 -4.22 -1.17 -8.71
CA VAL A 13 -2.86 -0.97 -8.21
C VAL A 13 -2.94 -0.24 -6.88
N ALA A 14 -2.19 -0.71 -5.91
CA ALA A 14 -2.10 -0.02 -4.63
C ALA A 14 -0.64 0.12 -4.22
N PHE A 15 -0.31 1.29 -3.70
CA PHE A 15 0.99 1.52 -3.08
C PHE A 15 0.79 1.61 -1.59
N ILE A 16 1.64 0.94 -0.84
CA ILE A 16 1.55 0.90 0.61
C ILE A 16 2.90 1.23 1.20
N ASP A 17 2.91 2.14 2.17
CA ASP A 17 4.14 2.54 2.86
C ASP A 17 3.87 2.34 4.34
N VAL A 18 4.69 1.51 4.98
CA VAL A 18 4.50 1.24 6.41
C VAL A 18 5.05 2.43 7.19
N ASN A 19 4.16 3.09 7.94
CA ASN A 19 4.51 4.31 8.66
C ASN A 19 5.26 4.01 9.94
N GLY A 20 6.13 4.94 10.33
CA GLY A 20 6.78 4.85 11.62
C GLY A 20 8.00 3.96 11.68
N LEU A 21 8.46 3.46 10.54
CA LEU A 21 9.60 2.56 10.54
C LEU A 21 10.84 3.23 11.11
N LYS A 22 11.10 4.46 10.69
CA LYS A 22 12.28 5.16 11.15
C LYS A 22 12.23 5.35 12.66
N GLU A 23 11.09 5.75 13.15
CA GLU A 23 10.93 5.98 14.58
C GLU A 23 11.13 4.69 15.39
N ILE A 24 10.56 3.60 14.89
CA ILE A 24 10.70 2.30 15.54
C ILE A 24 12.17 1.88 15.56
N ASN A 25 12.85 2.04 14.42
CA ASN A 25 14.27 1.70 14.35
C ASN A 25 15.08 2.54 15.33
N ASP A 26 14.79 3.81 15.38
CA ASP A 26 15.54 4.71 16.25
C ASP A 26 15.33 4.40 17.73
N ARG A 27 14.13 4.02 18.08
CA ARG A 27 13.81 3.79 19.48
C ARG A 27 14.09 2.38 19.96
N PHE A 28 13.88 1.39 19.10
CA PHE A 28 13.94 0.01 19.52
C PHE A 28 14.90 -0.86 18.71
N GLY A 29 15.57 -0.26 17.71
CA GLY A 29 16.56 -0.98 16.95
C GLY A 29 16.00 -1.57 15.68
N HIS A 30 16.91 -1.99 14.80
CA HIS A 30 16.54 -2.47 13.48
C HIS A 30 15.74 -3.77 13.53
N GLU A 31 15.95 -4.57 14.56
CA GLU A 31 15.17 -5.79 14.70
C GLU A 31 13.69 -5.50 14.88
N ALA A 32 13.38 -4.47 15.67
CA ALA A 32 11.99 -4.08 15.86
C ALA A 32 11.39 -3.54 14.56
N GLY A 33 12.19 -2.79 13.79
CA GLY A 33 11.74 -2.31 12.50
C GLY A 33 11.48 -3.45 11.53
N ASP A 34 12.35 -4.48 11.55
CA ASP A 34 12.15 -5.64 10.70
C ASP A 34 10.85 -6.36 11.07
N GLN A 35 10.55 -6.44 12.36
CA GLN A 35 9.30 -7.06 12.78
C GLN A 35 8.10 -6.27 12.33
N LEU A 36 8.21 -4.95 12.37
CA LEU A 36 7.13 -4.11 11.87
C LEU A 36 6.88 -4.37 10.39
N LEU A 37 7.95 -4.45 9.61
CA LEU A 37 7.81 -4.74 8.19
C LEU A 37 7.24 -6.12 7.93
N GLN A 38 7.66 -7.09 8.74
CA GLN A 38 7.14 -8.44 8.58
C GLN A 38 5.66 -8.50 8.90
N THR A 39 5.24 -7.77 9.94
CA THR A 39 3.83 -7.69 10.27
C THR A 39 3.04 -7.07 9.12
N GLY A 40 3.55 -5.95 8.59
CA GLY A 40 2.88 -5.31 7.47
C GLY A 40 2.79 -6.21 6.25
N ALA A 41 3.89 -6.91 5.95
CA ALA A 41 3.90 -7.80 4.80
C ALA A 41 2.93 -8.96 4.98
N ALA A 42 2.84 -9.50 6.20
CA ALA A 42 1.91 -10.59 6.46
C ALA A 42 0.46 -10.13 6.29
N ILE A 43 0.17 -8.92 6.75
CA ILE A 43 -1.17 -8.36 6.58
C ILE A 43 -1.50 -8.25 5.09
N MET A 44 -0.57 -7.69 4.32
CA MET A 44 -0.80 -7.53 2.89
C MET A 44 -0.93 -8.87 2.19
N GLN A 45 -0.08 -9.82 2.58
CA GLN A 45 -0.10 -11.13 1.94
C GLN A 45 -1.42 -11.84 2.16
N SER A 46 -2.01 -11.67 3.34
CA SER A 46 -3.26 -12.33 3.65
C SER A 46 -4.45 -11.64 3.00
N SER A 47 -4.25 -10.42 2.52
CA SER A 47 -5.35 -9.63 1.97
C SER A 47 -5.48 -9.74 0.46
N VAL A 48 -4.43 -10.23 -0.23
CA VAL A 48 -4.44 -10.26 -1.69
C VAL A 48 -4.04 -11.64 -2.17
N PRO A 49 -4.40 -11.97 -3.42
CA PRO A 49 -3.99 -13.26 -3.97
C PRO A 49 -2.48 -13.36 -4.08
N GLU A 50 -2.02 -14.59 -3.99
CA GLU A 50 -0.61 -14.85 -4.04
C GLU A 50 -0.02 -14.35 -5.36
N GLY A 51 1.17 -13.75 -5.28
CA GLY A 51 1.85 -13.29 -6.47
C GLY A 51 1.53 -11.87 -6.88
N ASN A 52 0.65 -11.21 -6.14
CA ASN A 52 0.25 -9.84 -6.50
C ASN A 52 0.90 -8.79 -5.62
N LEU A 53 1.74 -9.19 -4.69
CA LEU A 53 2.40 -8.26 -3.78
C LEU A 53 3.88 -8.18 -4.09
N TYR A 54 4.40 -6.97 -4.22
CA TYR A 54 5.80 -6.73 -4.52
C TYR A 54 6.38 -5.72 -3.55
N ARG A 55 7.60 -5.95 -3.12
CA ARG A 55 8.29 -4.98 -2.28
C ARG A 55 9.19 -4.15 -3.19
N VAL A 56 9.00 -2.84 -3.18
CA VAL A 56 9.71 -1.97 -4.11
C VAL A 56 10.70 -1.05 -3.42
N GLY A 57 10.66 -0.98 -2.12
CA GLY A 57 11.60 -0.16 -1.38
C GLY A 57 11.74 -0.69 0.01
N GLY A 58 12.40 0.06 0.89
CA GLY A 58 12.61 -0.39 2.26
C GLY A 58 11.30 -0.68 2.97
N ASP A 59 10.42 0.30 2.94
CA ASP A 59 9.12 0.18 3.61
C ASP A 59 7.96 0.36 2.65
N GLU A 60 8.22 0.22 1.35
CA GLU A 60 7.19 0.41 0.33
C GLU A 60 6.85 -0.87 -0.38
N PHE A 61 5.57 -1.08 -0.58
CA PHE A 61 5.05 -2.27 -1.24
C PHE A 61 4.05 -1.86 -2.31
N VAL A 62 3.90 -2.70 -3.31
CA VAL A 62 2.94 -2.47 -4.38
C VAL A 62 2.10 -3.73 -4.55
N ILE A 63 0.80 -3.53 -4.70
CA ILE A 63 -0.12 -4.61 -5.00
C ILE A 63 -0.65 -4.35 -6.40
N ILE A 64 -0.58 -5.36 -7.27
CA ILE A 64 -1.11 -5.26 -8.62
C ILE A 64 -2.06 -6.42 -8.84
N CYS A 65 -3.34 -6.10 -9.01
CA CYS A 65 -4.38 -7.10 -9.20
C CYS A 65 -4.98 -6.97 -10.59
N PRO A 66 -4.55 -7.78 -11.54
CA PRO A 66 -5.14 -7.73 -12.87
C PRO A 66 -6.48 -8.45 -12.89
N ASP A 67 -7.32 -8.05 -13.86
CA ASP A 67 -8.58 -8.75 -14.10
C ASP A 67 -9.47 -8.77 -12.87
N VAL A 68 -9.60 -7.63 -12.21
CA VAL A 68 -10.41 -7.50 -11.02
C VAL A 68 -11.42 -6.37 -11.25
N GLU A 69 -12.65 -6.58 -10.77
CA GLU A 69 -13.67 -5.54 -10.87
C GLU A 69 -13.38 -4.44 -9.86
N GLU A 70 -13.84 -3.25 -10.18
CA GLU A 70 -13.57 -2.11 -9.31
C GLU A 70 -14.10 -2.32 -7.89
N ALA A 71 -15.32 -2.81 -7.78
CA ALA A 71 -15.91 -3.04 -6.46
C ALA A 71 -15.13 -4.08 -5.67
N GLU A 72 -14.69 -5.11 -6.36
CA GLU A 72 -13.91 -6.16 -5.72
C GLU A 72 -12.58 -5.62 -5.24
N PHE A 73 -11.93 -4.79 -6.05
CA PHE A 73 -10.65 -4.23 -5.66
C PHE A 73 -10.81 -3.29 -4.47
N ARG A 74 -11.88 -2.51 -4.45
CA ARG A 74 -12.14 -1.63 -3.32
C ARG A 74 -12.35 -2.42 -2.03
N ASP A 75 -13.01 -3.57 -2.14
CA ASP A 75 -13.20 -4.41 -0.97
C ASP A 75 -11.87 -4.95 -0.46
N ILE A 76 -10.99 -5.33 -1.36
CA ILE A 76 -9.67 -5.80 -0.99
C ILE A 76 -8.92 -4.71 -0.22
N ILE A 77 -8.97 -3.50 -0.74
CA ILE A 77 -8.28 -2.38 -0.10
C ILE A 77 -8.88 -2.06 1.26
N GLN A 78 -10.22 -2.10 1.35
CA GLN A 78 -10.87 -1.79 2.61
C GLN A 78 -10.52 -2.83 3.68
N LYS A 79 -10.51 -4.10 3.30
CA LYS A 79 -10.11 -5.15 4.23
C LYS A 79 -8.67 -4.98 4.67
N LEU A 80 -7.82 -4.57 3.73
CA LEU A 80 -6.43 -4.33 4.05
C LEU A 80 -6.30 -3.23 5.09
N LYS A 81 -7.00 -2.12 4.88
CA LYS A 81 -6.95 -1.01 5.81
C LYS A 81 -7.49 -1.40 7.18
N ASP A 82 -8.58 -2.16 7.18
CA ASP A 82 -9.18 -2.60 8.44
C ASP A 82 -8.23 -3.49 9.22
N THR A 83 -7.52 -4.37 8.51
CA THR A 83 -6.58 -5.26 9.16
C THR A 83 -5.39 -4.49 9.72
N PHE A 84 -4.89 -3.51 8.97
CA PHE A 84 -3.83 -2.67 9.48
C PHE A 84 -4.25 -1.99 10.78
N ASN A 85 -5.47 -1.46 10.81
CA ASN A 85 -5.96 -0.82 12.01
C ASN A 85 -6.10 -1.78 13.17
N ARG A 86 -6.62 -2.97 12.89
CA ARG A 86 -6.85 -3.95 13.94
C ARG A 86 -5.54 -4.44 14.53
N GLU A 87 -4.51 -4.58 13.69
CA GLU A 87 -3.22 -5.05 14.14
C GLU A 87 -2.33 -3.91 14.63
N GLU A 88 -2.87 -2.71 14.63
CA GLU A 88 -2.13 -1.52 15.09
C GLU A 88 -0.85 -1.29 14.30
N CYS A 89 -0.90 -1.61 13.03
CA CYS A 89 0.21 -1.38 12.12
C CYS A 89 -0.20 -0.24 11.19
N LYS A 90 0.46 0.91 11.33
CA LYS A 90 0.07 2.07 10.54
C LYS A 90 0.68 1.99 9.15
N ALA A 91 -0.12 2.31 8.16
CA ALA A 91 0.36 2.29 6.78
C ALA A 91 -0.36 3.35 5.97
N ALA A 92 0.37 3.96 5.05
CA ALA A 92 -0.22 4.88 4.08
C ALA A 92 -0.58 4.07 2.85
N VAL A 93 -1.78 4.25 2.32
CA VAL A 93 -2.28 3.45 1.22
C VAL A 93 -2.85 4.39 0.16
N GLY A 94 -2.38 4.23 -1.07
CA GLY A 94 -2.96 4.91 -2.21
C GLY A 94 -3.28 3.89 -3.27
N TYR A 95 -4.43 4.01 -3.92
CA TYR A 95 -4.80 3.01 -4.89
C TYR A 95 -5.57 3.61 -6.04
N GLU A 96 -5.53 2.91 -7.17
CA GLU A 96 -6.25 3.28 -8.36
C GLU A 96 -6.72 2.03 -9.06
N TRP A 97 -7.79 2.16 -9.82
CA TRP A 97 -8.31 1.07 -10.60
C TRP A 97 -8.62 1.61 -12.00
N THR A 98 -8.38 0.79 -13.01
CA THR A 98 -8.73 1.17 -14.36
C THR A 98 -9.27 -0.05 -15.09
N HIS A 99 -10.10 0.20 -16.10
CA HIS A 99 -10.63 -0.90 -16.89
C HIS A 99 -9.77 -1.16 -18.12
N SER A 100 -8.57 -0.58 -18.18
CA SER A 100 -7.68 -0.85 -19.30
C SER A 100 -6.23 -0.84 -18.84
N CYS A 101 -5.55 -1.94 -19.05
CA CYS A 101 -4.13 -2.04 -18.73
C CYS A 101 -3.26 -1.10 -19.53
N ARG A 102 -3.80 -0.53 -20.59
CA ARG A 102 -3.02 0.40 -21.39
C ARG A 102 -2.60 1.61 -20.61
N ASN A 103 -3.35 1.92 -19.57
CA ASN A 103 -3.05 3.08 -18.74
C ASN A 103 -2.27 2.73 -17.50
N LEU A 104 -1.62 1.55 -17.50
CA LEU A 104 -1.00 1.05 -16.29
C LEU A 104 0.02 2.01 -15.71
N LYS A 105 0.86 2.59 -16.55
CA LYS A 105 1.86 3.52 -16.05
C LYS A 105 1.22 4.70 -15.35
N ALA A 106 0.15 5.21 -15.93
CA ALA A 106 -0.52 6.37 -15.36
C ALA A 106 -1.16 6.02 -14.01
N ILE A 107 -1.76 4.85 -13.90
CA ILE A 107 -2.41 4.54 -12.64
C ILE A 107 -1.42 4.12 -11.57
N ILE A 108 -0.27 3.58 -11.95
CA ILE A 108 0.79 3.33 -10.99
C ILE A 108 1.24 4.66 -10.39
N ARG A 109 1.44 5.64 -11.23
CA ARG A 109 1.85 6.96 -10.78
C ARG A 109 0.79 7.60 -9.89
N SER A 110 -0.46 7.43 -10.27
CA SER A 110 -1.56 7.99 -9.51
C SER A 110 -1.68 7.33 -8.13
N ALA A 111 -1.54 6.02 -8.09
CA ALA A 111 -1.61 5.29 -6.82
C ALA A 111 -0.48 5.72 -5.90
N ASP A 112 0.72 5.89 -6.46
CA ASP A 112 1.86 6.33 -5.68
C ASP A 112 1.63 7.72 -5.12
N GLN A 113 1.08 8.62 -5.94
CA GLN A 113 0.79 9.97 -5.49
C GLN A 113 -0.23 9.97 -4.36
N LYS A 114 -1.24 9.14 -4.48
CA LYS A 114 -2.27 9.07 -3.44
C LYS A 114 -1.71 8.49 -2.14
N MET A 115 -0.80 7.53 -2.25
CA MET A 115 -0.15 7.00 -1.07
C MET A 115 0.67 8.08 -0.39
N TYR A 116 1.37 8.88 -1.18
CA TYR A 116 2.19 9.95 -0.63
C TYR A 116 1.32 10.98 0.10
N GLU A 117 0.16 11.30 -0.46
CA GLU A 117 -0.75 12.23 0.17
C GLU A 117 -1.30 11.66 1.48
N ASP A 118 -1.59 10.38 1.49
CA ASP A 118 -2.08 9.73 2.69
C ASP A 118 -1.00 9.74 3.77
N LYS A 119 0.24 9.52 3.37
CA LYS A 119 1.35 9.54 4.30
C LYS A 119 1.55 10.93 4.89
N GLU A 120 1.41 11.96 4.06
CA GLU A 120 1.54 13.32 4.54
C GLU A 120 0.46 13.66 5.55
N GLN A 121 -0.75 13.21 5.30
CA GLN A 121 -1.83 13.43 6.24
C GLN A 121 -1.54 12.78 7.59
N PHE A 122 -1.01 11.57 7.55
CA PHE A 122 -0.69 10.86 8.77
C PHE A 122 0.30 11.66 9.62
N TYR A 123 1.38 12.14 9.00
CA TYR A 123 2.39 12.87 9.74
C TYR A 123 1.89 14.24 10.18
N GLN A 124 1.04 14.86 9.39
CA GLN A 124 0.48 16.14 9.76
C GLN A 124 -0.41 16.02 10.98
N GLN A 125 -1.24 15.00 11.02
CA GLN A 125 -2.12 14.78 12.16
C GLN A 125 -1.33 14.53 13.43
N HIS A 126 -0.24 13.79 13.33
CA HIS A 126 0.57 13.50 14.50
C HIS A 126 1.30 14.75 14.98
N ALA A 127 1.71 15.58 14.06
CA ALA A 127 2.35 16.84 14.44
C ALA A 127 1.35 17.75 15.15
N GLU A 128 0.13 17.80 14.65
CA GLU A 128 -0.89 18.63 15.25
C GLU A 128 -1.24 18.18 16.64
N ALA A 129 -1.13 16.89 16.88
CA ALA A 129 -1.37 16.37 18.21
C ALA A 129 -0.32 16.81 19.20
N GLY A 130 0.75 17.45 18.73
CA GLY A 130 1.77 17.99 19.60
C GLY A 130 2.71 16.96 20.16
N ARG A 131 2.57 15.75 19.69
CA ARG A 131 3.42 14.70 20.19
C ARG A 131 4.50 14.34 19.27
N TYR A 132 4.32 14.56 18.00
CA TYR A 132 5.23 14.08 17.01
C TYR A 132 6.42 14.97 16.90
N ARG A 133 7.60 14.35 16.93
CA ARG A 133 8.81 15.08 16.77
C ARG A 133 9.67 14.31 15.86
N HIS A 134 10.39 14.97 15.06
CA HIS A 134 11.20 14.22 14.14
C HIS A 134 12.58 14.72 14.09
#